data_4116786e4b100e34d820dcb68515b3cd
#
_entry.id   4116786e4b100e34d820dcb68515b3cd
#
_cell.length_a   1.000
_cell.length_b   1.000
_cell.length_c   1.000
_cell.angle_alpha   90.00
_cell.angle_beta   90.00
_cell.angle_gamma   90.00
#
_symmetry.space_group_name_H-M   'P 1'
#
loop_
_entity.id
_entity.type
_entity.pdbx_description
1 polymer ?
#
loop_
_entity_poly.entity_id
_entity_poly.type
_entity_poly.pdbx_seq_one_letter_code
_entity_poly.pdbx_strand_id
1 'polypeptide(L)'
;MFDNKNRFVIENYNKQSCFASFLPGISGIHGTPLWNFYVNRGQAICSFGSENKDHSIMEFYPAHQSYQFTKTMGFRTFLKVDGTFYEPFVDDDIPHKMYIGMNELEIEETNEALGIKVNVLYYTMPNERLGGLVRTVTITNLSSAKKDVDVLDGMPALLPYGIALKDMKETAQTTKAWMQVEDVNEKLPYYRVRIALADAAEVSEVEAGNFMVSVNKNGEKLPIIADPELIFDYDTSLAKPVKFFQTEVLALAAEHQLCANQVPAGFACAHEEITDSYTIYSVYGQAGTKELFHTFANAGLDAAYFARKHEENDAIINELADTIATTTADPVFDAYCKQTYIDNVLRGGYPVKLPGGHIFYVYSRKHGDVERDYNFFSMLPEYYSQGNGNFRDVNQNRRSDIYFANFVGDYNIKVFYDLLQLDGYNPLQVKQITYSLKPEAEAEVLSYVTENADVLKNLFAKPFTPGKLYAQIYNKKVELTIEEDKFFAVVMEHSVENLNADFGEGYWSDHWTYNLDLVDAYLSVYPEREETMLYDEKDYTYYESKATVLPRVKRYVKTDKGVRQYHSIDEEKKAEVIFDKARTAYGKGDVYTSNLATKLVLMCTLKFDALDMLSLIHI
;
A
#
# COMPACT_ATOMS: atom_id res chain seq x y z
N MET A 1 7.63 19.93 17.13
CA MET A 1 9.10 20.20 17.18
C MET A 1 9.79 19.05 16.47
N PHE A 2 10.92 19.30 15.78
CA PHE A 2 11.68 18.20 15.18
C PHE A 2 12.75 17.71 16.16
N ASP A 3 13.02 16.40 16.15
CA ASP A 3 14.16 15.82 16.87
C ASP A 3 15.46 15.91 16.02
N ASN A 4 16.54 15.35 16.55
CA ASN A 4 17.83 15.33 15.86
C ASN A 4 17.89 14.42 14.62
N LYS A 5 16.86 13.60 14.38
CA LYS A 5 16.66 12.77 13.18
C LYS A 5 15.67 13.39 12.19
N ASN A 6 15.27 14.66 12.38
CA ASN A 6 14.24 15.35 11.60
C ASN A 6 12.85 14.68 11.62
N ARG A 7 12.53 13.95 12.70
CA ARG A 7 11.18 13.43 12.92
C ARG A 7 10.32 14.44 13.65
N PHE A 8 9.04 14.50 13.32
CA PHE A 8 8.09 15.36 14.01
C PHE A 8 7.70 14.77 15.35
N VAL A 9 7.95 15.48 16.45
CA VAL A 9 7.70 15.02 17.82
C VAL A 9 6.40 15.59 18.35
N ILE A 10 5.53 14.73 18.84
CA ILE A 10 4.28 15.06 19.50
C ILE A 10 4.36 14.59 20.95
N GLU A 11 4.43 15.56 21.86
CA GLU A 11 4.38 15.31 23.29
C GLU A 11 2.93 15.03 23.73
N ASN A 12 2.75 14.03 24.59
CA ASN A 12 1.43 13.62 25.11
C ASN A 12 0.41 13.40 23.97
N TYR A 13 0.80 12.64 22.94
CA TYR A 13 0.01 12.47 21.72
C TYR A 13 -1.42 11.96 22.00
N ASN A 14 -1.58 11.14 23.04
CA ASN A 14 -2.86 10.59 23.51
C ASN A 14 -3.86 11.66 24.00
N LYS A 15 -3.36 12.83 24.45
CA LYS A 15 -4.16 13.98 24.92
C LYS A 15 -4.39 15.05 23.83
N GLN A 16 -3.73 14.93 22.67
CA GLN A 16 -3.92 15.85 21.55
C GLN A 16 -5.24 15.59 20.82
N SER A 17 -5.68 16.57 20.02
CA SER A 17 -6.80 16.38 19.10
C SER A 17 -6.58 15.13 18.26
N CYS A 18 -7.66 14.39 18.00
CA CYS A 18 -7.58 13.17 17.18
C CYS A 18 -7.06 13.50 15.78
N PHE A 19 -6.09 12.75 15.32
CA PHE A 19 -5.65 12.75 13.94
C PHE A 19 -5.32 11.34 13.46
N ALA A 20 -5.41 11.12 12.18
CA ALA A 20 -5.15 9.86 11.52
C ALA A 20 -4.37 10.10 10.22
N SER A 21 -3.48 9.19 9.87
CA SER A 21 -2.74 9.24 8.61
C SER A 21 -2.22 7.86 8.23
N PHE A 22 -1.67 7.75 7.02
CA PHE A 22 -0.92 6.58 6.59
C PHE A 22 0.59 6.85 6.68
N LEU A 23 1.35 5.83 7.09
CA LEU A 23 2.77 5.83 6.77
C LEU A 23 2.92 5.60 5.25
N PRO A 24 3.95 6.16 4.61
CA PRO A 24 4.19 5.94 3.19
C PRO A 24 4.22 4.46 2.78
N GLY A 25 4.77 3.60 3.61
CA GLY A 25 4.83 2.16 3.33
C GLY A 25 5.69 1.83 2.10
N ILE A 26 6.65 2.70 1.77
CA ILE A 26 7.59 2.52 0.68
C ILE A 26 8.61 1.45 1.10
N SER A 27 8.79 0.44 0.26
CA SER A 27 9.65 -0.73 0.52
C SER A 27 10.81 -0.90 -0.47
N GLY A 28 11.04 0.09 -1.34
CA GLY A 28 12.01 0.01 -2.42
C GLY A 28 11.43 -0.61 -3.70
N ILE A 29 12.18 -0.48 -4.80
CA ILE A 29 11.77 -1.02 -6.11
C ILE A 29 11.66 -2.55 -6.06
N HIS A 30 12.61 -3.20 -5.39
CA HIS A 30 12.64 -4.65 -5.18
C HIS A 30 12.09 -5.03 -3.78
N GLY A 31 11.06 -4.33 -3.33
CA GLY A 31 10.37 -4.60 -2.08
C GLY A 31 8.86 -4.71 -2.26
N THR A 32 8.22 -5.42 -1.34
CA THR A 32 6.76 -5.61 -1.33
C THR A 32 6.15 -4.67 -0.29
N PRO A 33 5.41 -3.63 -0.70
CA PRO A 33 4.86 -2.64 0.23
C PRO A 33 3.67 -3.17 1.02
N LEU A 34 3.45 -2.59 2.18
CA LEU A 34 2.22 -2.68 2.95
C LEU A 34 1.69 -1.27 3.23
N TRP A 35 0.37 -1.12 3.23
CA TRP A 35 -0.23 0.10 3.74
C TRP A 35 -0.34 0.02 5.26
N ASN A 36 -0.04 1.13 5.95
CA ASN A 36 -0.03 1.22 7.42
C ASN A 36 -0.79 2.47 7.84
N PHE A 37 -1.94 2.26 8.47
CA PHE A 37 -2.81 3.31 8.97
C PHE A 37 -2.61 3.51 10.46
N TYR A 38 -2.40 4.74 10.90
CA TYR A 38 -2.13 5.06 12.29
C TYR A 38 -2.96 6.23 12.81
N VAL A 39 -3.16 6.24 14.12
CA VAL A 39 -3.83 7.30 14.88
C VAL A 39 -3.00 7.68 16.10
N ASN A 40 -3.31 8.82 16.69
CA ASN A 40 -2.64 9.23 17.94
C ASN A 40 -3.34 8.65 19.19
N ARG A 41 -3.55 7.35 19.24
CA ARG A 41 -4.11 6.62 20.39
C ARG A 41 -3.45 5.25 20.51
N GLY A 42 -3.39 4.73 21.75
CA GLY A 42 -2.82 3.42 22.03
C GLY A 42 -1.40 3.27 21.47
N GLN A 43 -1.12 2.14 20.85
CA GLN A 43 0.19 1.91 20.20
C GLN A 43 0.21 2.32 18.72
N ALA A 44 -0.56 3.34 18.38
CA ALA A 44 -0.61 4.08 17.13
C ALA A 44 -1.14 3.31 15.91
N ILE A 45 -0.49 2.22 15.47
CA ILE A 45 -0.97 1.46 14.31
C ILE A 45 -2.36 0.87 14.62
N CYS A 46 -3.34 1.25 13.82
CA CYS A 46 -4.74 0.87 13.99
C CYS A 46 -5.27 -0.02 12.87
N SER A 47 -4.53 -0.12 11.77
CA SER A 47 -4.79 -1.06 10.69
C SER A 47 -3.59 -1.12 9.75
N PHE A 48 -3.36 -2.26 9.12
CA PHE A 48 -2.37 -2.44 8.06
C PHE A 48 -2.71 -3.67 7.22
N GLY A 49 -2.14 -3.76 6.03
CA GLY A 49 -2.36 -4.89 5.14
C GLY A 49 -1.69 -4.72 3.79
N SER A 50 -1.96 -5.66 2.90
CA SER A 50 -1.52 -5.64 1.51
C SER A 50 -2.61 -5.07 0.60
N GLU A 51 -2.27 -4.68 -0.61
CA GLU A 51 -3.14 -4.26 -1.69
C GLU A 51 -4.12 -3.13 -1.35
N ASN A 52 -5.17 -3.40 -0.58
CA ASN A 52 -6.22 -2.45 -0.19
C ASN A 52 -6.87 -2.85 1.14
N LYS A 53 -7.90 -2.13 1.58
CA LYS A 53 -8.59 -2.38 2.85
C LYS A 53 -9.22 -3.76 2.98
N ASP A 54 -9.55 -4.41 1.86
CA ASP A 54 -10.14 -5.75 1.84
C ASP A 54 -9.11 -6.87 2.07
N HIS A 55 -7.81 -6.52 2.03
CA HIS A 55 -6.69 -7.42 2.33
C HIS A 55 -5.94 -7.00 3.60
N SER A 56 -6.72 -6.65 4.63
CA SER A 56 -6.19 -6.24 5.93
C SER A 56 -5.58 -7.42 6.69
N ILE A 57 -4.44 -7.18 7.33
CA ILE A 57 -3.86 -8.07 8.35
C ILE A 57 -4.41 -7.69 9.73
N MET A 58 -4.47 -6.38 10.04
CA MET A 58 -5.25 -5.80 11.12
C MET A 58 -6.45 -5.10 10.52
N GLU A 59 -7.67 -5.41 10.98
CA GLU A 59 -8.93 -4.94 10.38
C GLU A 59 -8.96 -3.43 10.20
N PHE A 60 -9.44 -2.97 9.02
CA PHE A 60 -9.58 -1.55 8.74
C PHE A 60 -10.89 -1.01 9.30
N TYR A 61 -10.77 0.05 10.09
CA TYR A 61 -11.87 0.89 10.54
C TYR A 61 -11.64 2.34 10.10
N PRO A 62 -12.69 3.10 9.74
CA PRO A 62 -12.57 4.54 9.54
C PRO A 62 -11.99 5.25 10.76
N ALA A 63 -11.34 6.38 10.57
CA ALA A 63 -10.57 7.09 11.60
C ALA A 63 -11.36 7.31 12.92
N HIS A 64 -12.64 7.73 12.82
CA HIS A 64 -13.48 7.98 14.00
C HIS A 64 -13.74 6.73 14.85
N GLN A 65 -13.74 5.54 14.26
CA GLN A 65 -13.82 4.26 14.98
C GLN A 65 -12.42 3.81 15.45
N SER A 66 -11.39 4.03 14.64
CA SER A 66 -10.01 3.69 14.99
C SER A 66 -9.54 4.40 16.25
N TYR A 67 -9.93 5.67 16.48
CA TYR A 67 -9.63 6.36 17.74
C TYR A 67 -10.16 5.64 18.98
N GLN A 68 -11.27 4.92 18.85
CA GLN A 68 -11.90 4.18 19.95
C GLN A 68 -11.29 2.79 20.11
N PHE A 69 -11.02 2.11 19.00
CA PHE A 69 -10.67 0.68 19.04
C PHE A 69 -9.17 0.41 19.16
N THR A 70 -8.30 1.37 18.83
CA THR A 70 -6.85 1.12 18.79
C THR A 70 -6.28 0.66 20.12
N LYS A 71 -6.81 1.13 21.25
CA LYS A 71 -6.37 0.69 22.59
C LYS A 71 -6.71 -0.78 22.91
N THR A 72 -7.67 -1.39 22.20
CA THR A 72 -8.11 -2.78 22.45
C THR A 72 -7.86 -3.71 21.28
N MET A 73 -7.97 -3.23 20.03
CA MET A 73 -7.86 -4.01 18.81
C MET A 73 -6.57 -3.77 18.03
N GLY A 74 -5.81 -2.71 18.35
CA GLY A 74 -4.49 -2.44 17.79
C GLY A 74 -3.40 -3.34 18.41
N PHE A 75 -2.15 -2.98 18.16
CA PHE A 75 -1.02 -3.63 18.87
C PHE A 75 -1.06 -3.33 20.35
N ARG A 76 -0.69 -4.34 21.13
CA ARG A 76 -0.67 -4.27 22.61
C ARG A 76 0.56 -4.98 23.16
N THR A 77 1.08 -4.44 24.24
CA THR A 77 2.17 -5.04 25.03
C THR A 77 1.69 -5.23 26.45
N PHE A 78 1.64 -6.45 26.94
CA PHE A 78 1.34 -6.75 28.34
C PHE A 78 2.60 -7.15 29.05
N LEU A 79 2.85 -6.55 30.20
CA LEU A 79 4.02 -6.81 31.01
C LEU A 79 3.62 -7.26 32.43
N LYS A 80 4.39 -8.15 33.03
CA LYS A 80 4.46 -8.32 34.50
C LYS A 80 5.87 -7.97 34.92
N VAL A 81 6.05 -6.87 35.61
CA VAL A 81 7.34 -6.36 36.08
C VAL A 81 7.43 -6.62 37.58
N ASP A 82 8.34 -7.51 38.00
CA ASP A 82 8.47 -7.97 39.37
C ASP A 82 7.10 -8.41 39.95
N GLY A 83 6.30 -9.11 39.13
CA GLY A 83 4.94 -9.58 39.45
C GLY A 83 3.83 -8.52 39.36
N THR A 84 4.15 -7.27 39.06
CA THR A 84 3.16 -6.19 38.88
C THR A 84 2.74 -6.10 37.42
N PHE A 85 1.42 -6.21 37.15
CA PHE A 85 0.89 -6.05 35.80
C PHE A 85 0.99 -4.60 35.33
N TYR A 86 1.36 -4.43 34.06
CA TYR A 86 1.45 -3.15 33.38
C TYR A 86 1.16 -3.30 31.89
N GLU A 87 0.31 -2.42 31.36
CA GLU A 87 0.07 -2.28 29.92
C GLU A 87 0.49 -0.86 29.51
N PRO A 88 1.61 -0.68 28.79
CA PRO A 88 2.05 0.63 28.33
C PRO A 88 1.10 1.22 27.28
N PHE A 89 1.07 2.56 27.19
CA PHE A 89 0.29 3.38 26.24
C PHE A 89 -1.25 3.35 26.45
N VAL A 90 -1.73 2.85 27.57
CA VAL A 90 -3.16 2.79 27.92
C VAL A 90 -3.55 3.85 28.92
N ASP A 91 -2.69 4.11 29.91
CA ASP A 91 -2.92 5.12 30.95
C ASP A 91 -2.57 6.51 30.43
N ASP A 92 -3.59 7.33 30.20
CA ASP A 92 -3.42 8.68 29.66
C ASP A 92 -2.76 9.67 30.67
N ASP A 93 -2.56 9.28 31.91
CA ASP A 93 -1.86 10.10 32.91
C ASP A 93 -0.34 9.93 32.85
N ILE A 94 0.15 8.86 32.21
CA ILE A 94 1.57 8.67 31.91
C ILE A 94 1.91 9.41 30.60
N PRO A 95 2.97 10.25 30.56
CA PRO A 95 3.34 10.97 29.35
C PRO A 95 3.78 10.04 28.23
N HIS A 96 3.17 10.22 27.06
CA HIS A 96 3.52 9.49 25.84
C HIS A 96 4.16 10.44 24.83
N LYS A 97 5.15 9.96 24.11
CA LYS A 97 5.73 10.67 22.96
C LYS A 97 5.53 9.87 21.68
N MET A 98 5.27 10.60 20.61
CA MET A 98 5.18 10.05 19.26
C MET A 98 6.17 10.79 18.37
N TYR A 99 6.96 10.03 17.61
CA TYR A 99 7.94 10.50 16.65
C TYR A 99 7.49 10.03 15.26
N ILE A 100 7.18 10.97 14.38
CA ILE A 100 6.72 10.68 13.02
C ILE A 100 7.85 11.03 12.05
N GLY A 101 8.45 10.01 11.46
CA GLY A 101 9.42 10.12 10.38
C GLY A 101 8.75 10.10 9.01
N MET A 102 9.54 10.20 7.93
CA MET A 102 9.02 10.15 6.56
C MET A 102 8.50 8.75 6.17
N ASN A 103 9.05 7.67 6.73
CA ASN A 103 8.60 6.29 6.48
C ASN A 103 8.66 5.40 7.74
N GLU A 104 8.66 6.01 8.91
CA GLU A 104 8.69 5.33 10.20
C GLU A 104 7.80 6.02 11.23
N LEU A 105 7.42 5.29 12.26
CA LEU A 105 6.71 5.79 13.42
C LEU A 105 7.29 5.18 14.68
N GLU A 106 7.64 6.01 15.67
CA GLU A 106 8.07 5.54 16.99
C GLU A 106 7.17 6.12 18.07
N ILE A 107 6.88 5.33 19.09
CA ILE A 107 6.20 5.80 20.31
C ILE A 107 7.03 5.42 21.54
N GLU A 108 6.96 6.26 22.57
CA GLU A 108 7.71 6.12 23.80
C GLU A 108 6.82 6.40 25.02
N GLU A 109 6.97 5.58 26.05
CA GLU A 109 6.38 5.81 27.36
C GLU A 109 7.39 5.51 28.45
N THR A 110 7.45 6.32 29.49
CA THR A 110 8.28 6.12 30.68
C THR A 110 7.41 6.00 31.92
N ASN A 111 7.43 4.83 32.55
CA ASN A 111 6.78 4.60 33.84
C ASN A 111 7.84 4.65 34.96
N GLU A 112 7.94 5.82 35.60
CA GLU A 112 8.91 6.05 36.67
C GLU A 112 8.62 5.20 37.91
N ALA A 113 7.35 4.89 38.20
CA ALA A 113 6.95 4.10 39.37
C ALA A 113 7.43 2.64 39.25
N LEU A 114 7.40 2.08 38.06
CA LEU A 114 7.96 0.75 37.77
C LEU A 114 9.44 0.78 37.40
N GLY A 115 10.00 1.97 37.12
CA GLY A 115 11.39 2.14 36.70
C GLY A 115 11.66 1.52 35.34
N ILE A 116 10.72 1.60 34.41
CA ILE A 116 10.87 1.10 33.06
C ILE A 116 10.48 2.12 32.00
N LYS A 117 11.11 2.01 30.82
CA LYS A 117 10.73 2.74 29.62
C LYS A 117 10.42 1.75 28.50
N VAL A 118 9.38 2.00 27.73
CA VAL A 118 9.00 1.20 26.57
C VAL A 118 9.03 2.07 25.31
N ASN A 119 9.79 1.62 24.33
CA ASN A 119 9.82 2.20 22.98
C ASN A 119 9.26 1.20 21.99
N VAL A 120 8.46 1.67 21.04
CA VAL A 120 7.96 0.86 19.93
C VAL A 120 8.22 1.57 18.63
N LEU A 121 9.02 0.96 17.75
CA LEU A 121 9.34 1.46 16.41
C LEU A 121 8.62 0.64 15.34
N TYR A 122 8.03 1.32 14.36
CA TYR A 122 7.40 0.73 13.19
C TYR A 122 7.99 1.27 11.90
N TYR A 123 8.25 0.37 10.95
CA TYR A 123 8.58 0.70 9.55
C TYR A 123 8.23 -0.46 8.63
N THR A 124 8.03 -0.18 7.33
CA THR A 124 7.79 -1.23 6.33
C THR A 124 9.12 -1.89 5.95
N MET A 125 9.16 -3.22 5.90
CA MET A 125 10.32 -4.01 5.53
C MET A 125 10.80 -3.66 4.12
N PRO A 126 12.01 -3.15 3.94
CA PRO A 126 12.53 -2.82 2.62
C PRO A 126 13.16 -4.02 1.91
N ASN A 127 13.10 -4.02 0.55
CA ASN A 127 13.81 -4.91 -0.34
C ASN A 127 13.65 -6.41 0.00
N GLU A 128 12.40 -6.83 0.23
CA GLU A 128 12.06 -8.22 0.47
C GLU A 128 10.95 -8.70 -0.49
N ARG A 129 10.96 -10.00 -0.82
CA ARG A 129 9.98 -10.64 -1.70
C ARG A 129 8.59 -10.79 -1.07
N LEU A 130 8.47 -10.49 0.21
CA LEU A 130 7.23 -10.50 0.98
C LEU A 130 7.00 -9.13 1.64
N GLY A 131 5.74 -8.79 1.86
CA GLY A 131 5.39 -7.56 2.57
C GLY A 131 5.44 -7.76 4.07
N GLY A 132 6.12 -6.86 4.80
CA GLY A 132 6.23 -6.93 6.24
C GLY A 132 6.19 -5.56 6.91
N LEU A 133 5.41 -5.45 8.00
CA LEU A 133 5.50 -4.37 8.97
C LEU A 133 6.46 -4.83 10.08
N VAL A 134 7.59 -4.16 10.19
CA VAL A 134 8.51 -4.37 11.31
C VAL A 134 7.99 -3.63 12.52
N ARG A 135 7.94 -4.33 13.65
CA ARG A 135 7.64 -3.78 14.97
C ARG A 135 8.77 -4.16 15.93
N THR A 136 9.48 -3.18 16.43
CA THR A 136 10.54 -3.36 17.42
C THR A 136 10.08 -2.81 18.75
N VAL A 137 10.00 -3.66 19.77
CA VAL A 137 9.63 -3.27 21.14
C VAL A 137 10.85 -3.38 22.02
N THR A 138 11.29 -2.26 22.59
CA THR A 138 12.41 -2.20 23.52
C THR A 138 11.92 -1.80 24.90
N ILE A 139 12.17 -2.67 25.89
CA ILE A 139 11.88 -2.45 27.30
C ILE A 139 13.21 -2.14 27.98
N THR A 140 13.35 -0.92 28.50
CA THR A 140 14.57 -0.45 29.17
C THR A 140 14.33 -0.39 30.68
N ASN A 141 15.23 -1.01 31.46
CA ASN A 141 15.26 -0.89 32.90
C ASN A 141 15.98 0.40 33.30
N LEU A 142 15.27 1.29 33.97
CA LEU A 142 15.78 2.58 34.44
C LEU A 142 16.35 2.52 35.86
N SER A 143 16.22 1.36 36.53
CA SER A 143 16.72 1.14 37.89
C SER A 143 18.09 0.48 37.90
N SER A 144 18.75 0.51 39.02
CA SER A 144 20.03 -0.22 39.22
C SER A 144 19.85 -1.70 39.54
N ALA A 145 18.63 -2.13 39.89
CA ALA A 145 18.31 -3.52 40.18
C ALA A 145 17.84 -4.23 38.91
N LYS A 146 18.10 -5.51 38.79
CA LYS A 146 17.49 -6.34 37.73
C LYS A 146 15.99 -6.36 37.91
N LYS A 147 15.28 -6.44 36.78
CA LYS A 147 13.82 -6.57 36.69
C LYS A 147 13.46 -7.95 36.14
N ASP A 148 12.58 -8.65 36.82
CA ASP A 148 11.98 -9.89 36.34
C ASP A 148 10.74 -9.53 35.52
N VAL A 149 10.72 -9.85 34.20
CA VAL A 149 9.68 -9.35 33.29
C VAL A 149 9.12 -10.47 32.43
N ASP A 150 7.82 -10.75 32.58
CA ASP A 150 7.02 -11.45 31.57
C ASP A 150 6.57 -10.46 30.51
N VAL A 151 6.72 -10.82 29.24
CA VAL A 151 6.32 -10.00 28.10
C VAL A 151 5.37 -10.78 27.20
N LEU A 152 4.24 -10.19 26.89
CA LEU A 152 3.30 -10.68 25.88
C LEU A 152 3.03 -9.53 24.91
N ASP A 153 3.58 -9.58 23.69
CA ASP A 153 3.57 -8.50 22.71
C ASP A 153 2.94 -8.92 21.39
N GLY A 154 1.96 -8.16 20.89
CA GLY A 154 1.32 -8.46 19.62
C GLY A 154 -0.03 -7.80 19.42
N MET A 155 -0.94 -8.52 18.75
CA MET A 155 -2.27 -8.03 18.42
C MET A 155 -3.35 -9.09 18.69
N PRO A 156 -4.53 -8.67 19.19
CA PRO A 156 -5.59 -9.59 19.62
C PRO A 156 -6.36 -10.24 18.46
N ALA A 157 -6.32 -9.65 17.28
CA ALA A 157 -6.97 -10.17 16.09
C ALA A 157 -6.06 -9.98 14.86
N LEU A 158 -5.51 -11.08 14.34
CA LEU A 158 -4.75 -11.14 13.11
C LEU A 158 -5.60 -11.86 12.05
N LEU A 159 -6.03 -11.11 11.04
CA LEU A 159 -6.93 -11.66 10.03
C LEU A 159 -6.21 -12.65 9.12
N PRO A 160 -6.75 -13.86 8.90
CA PRO A 160 -6.22 -14.79 7.91
C PRO A 160 -6.39 -14.26 6.49
N TYR A 161 -5.40 -14.53 5.63
CA TYR A 161 -5.46 -14.20 4.21
C TYR A 161 -6.55 -15.00 3.48
N GLY A 162 -7.17 -14.37 2.47
CA GLY A 162 -8.16 -15.00 1.60
C GLY A 162 -9.62 -14.66 1.95
N ILE A 163 -9.84 -13.74 2.89
CA ILE A 163 -11.17 -13.19 3.21
C ILE A 163 -11.14 -11.68 2.99
N ALA A 164 -11.99 -11.17 2.08
CA ALA A 164 -12.18 -9.74 1.94
C ALA A 164 -12.91 -9.16 3.17
N LEU A 165 -12.58 -7.94 3.57
CA LEU A 165 -13.20 -7.26 4.71
C LEU A 165 -14.73 -7.16 4.56
N LYS A 166 -15.21 -6.96 3.33
CA LYS A 166 -16.64 -6.95 3.02
C LYS A 166 -17.30 -8.28 3.41
N ASP A 167 -16.70 -9.40 2.99
CA ASP A 167 -17.25 -10.73 3.26
C ASP A 167 -17.22 -11.04 4.76
N MET A 168 -16.18 -10.58 5.47
CA MET A 168 -16.14 -10.66 6.92
C MET A 168 -17.30 -9.93 7.59
N LYS A 169 -17.63 -8.73 7.12
CA LYS A 169 -18.73 -7.92 7.68
C LYS A 169 -20.10 -8.54 7.40
N GLU A 170 -20.28 -9.12 6.20
CA GLU A 170 -21.56 -9.70 5.77
C GLU A 170 -21.80 -11.10 6.33
N THR A 171 -20.77 -11.92 6.45
CA THR A 171 -20.88 -13.35 6.80
C THR A 171 -20.05 -13.76 8.01
N ALA A 172 -19.79 -12.86 8.93
CA ALA A 172 -18.83 -12.93 10.04
C ALA A 172 -18.69 -14.31 10.72
N GLN A 173 -19.78 -14.97 11.11
CA GLN A 173 -19.70 -16.27 11.78
C GLN A 173 -19.35 -17.40 10.82
N THR A 174 -19.81 -17.33 9.58
CA THR A 174 -19.51 -18.34 8.55
C THR A 174 -18.03 -18.26 8.16
N THR A 175 -17.47 -17.07 7.99
CA THR A 175 -16.05 -16.90 7.63
C THR A 175 -15.11 -17.44 8.70
N LYS A 176 -15.45 -17.32 9.98
CA LYS A 176 -14.64 -17.88 11.08
C LYS A 176 -14.44 -19.40 10.95
N ALA A 177 -15.40 -20.13 10.38
CA ALA A 177 -15.29 -21.56 10.20
C ALA A 177 -14.19 -22.00 9.22
N TRP A 178 -13.73 -21.09 8.35
CA TRP A 178 -12.64 -21.35 7.40
C TRP A 178 -11.28 -20.81 7.85
N MET A 179 -11.23 -19.97 8.88
CA MET A 179 -9.99 -19.42 9.40
C MET A 179 -9.11 -20.52 10.01
N GLN A 180 -7.82 -20.46 9.69
CA GLN A 180 -6.82 -21.42 10.16
C GLN A 180 -5.48 -20.75 10.38
N VAL A 181 -4.74 -21.24 11.39
CA VAL A 181 -3.32 -20.91 11.62
C VAL A 181 -2.53 -22.20 11.57
N GLU A 182 -1.49 -22.22 10.74
CA GLU A 182 -0.56 -23.35 10.60
C GLU A 182 0.77 -23.02 11.28
N ASP A 183 1.56 -24.02 11.57
CA ASP A 183 2.98 -23.95 12.00
C ASP A 183 3.23 -23.12 13.29
N VAL A 184 2.22 -22.99 14.16
CA VAL A 184 2.32 -22.27 15.46
C VAL A 184 3.38 -22.93 16.36
N ASN A 185 3.44 -24.27 16.38
CA ASN A 185 4.41 -25.03 17.16
C ASN A 185 5.86 -24.84 16.68
N GLU A 186 6.04 -24.46 15.41
CA GLU A 186 7.33 -24.12 14.82
C GLU A 186 7.73 -22.67 15.11
N LYS A 187 6.87 -21.91 15.81
CA LYS A 187 7.00 -20.47 16.08
C LYS A 187 6.97 -19.63 14.78
N LEU A 188 6.31 -20.14 13.75
CA LEU A 188 6.15 -19.56 12.42
C LEU A 188 4.68 -19.59 11.98
N PRO A 189 3.77 -18.97 12.73
CA PRO A 189 2.35 -19.03 12.41
C PRO A 189 2.05 -18.43 11.04
N TYR A 190 1.28 -19.19 10.23
CA TYR A 190 0.81 -18.82 8.90
C TYR A 190 -0.71 -18.80 8.87
N TYR A 191 -1.29 -17.64 8.63
CA TYR A 191 -2.72 -17.36 8.79
C TYR A 191 -3.39 -17.30 7.42
N ARG A 192 -4.25 -18.25 7.12
CA ARG A 192 -5.01 -18.29 5.87
C ARG A 192 -6.38 -18.93 6.06
N VAL A 193 -7.28 -18.78 5.09
CA VAL A 193 -8.47 -19.60 5.02
C VAL A 193 -8.13 -20.94 4.36
N ARG A 194 -8.86 -21.99 4.75
CA ARG A 194 -8.60 -23.35 4.25
C ARG A 194 -8.85 -23.50 2.75
N ILE A 195 -9.85 -22.78 2.25
CA ILE A 195 -10.27 -22.80 0.85
C ILE A 195 -10.70 -21.41 0.40
N ALA A 196 -10.60 -21.12 -0.89
CA ALA A 196 -11.12 -19.88 -1.45
C ALA A 196 -12.65 -19.82 -1.32
N LEU A 197 -13.14 -18.64 -0.89
CA LEU A 197 -14.58 -18.34 -0.79
C LEU A 197 -15.13 -17.94 -2.17
N ALA A 198 -15.09 -18.86 -3.11
CA ALA A 198 -15.62 -18.66 -4.46
C ALA A 198 -16.78 -19.62 -4.70
N ASP A 199 -17.89 -19.08 -5.22
CA ASP A 199 -19.00 -19.92 -5.72
C ASP A 199 -18.61 -20.49 -7.10
N ALA A 200 -17.68 -21.46 -7.06
CA ALA A 200 -17.12 -22.12 -8.23
C ALA A 200 -17.31 -23.63 -8.14
N ALA A 201 -17.36 -24.30 -9.29
CA ALA A 201 -17.51 -25.76 -9.35
C ALA A 201 -16.25 -26.50 -8.81
N GLU A 202 -15.11 -25.83 -8.82
CA GLU A 202 -13.85 -26.39 -8.33
C GLU A 202 -13.43 -25.71 -7.02
N VAL A 203 -12.96 -26.52 -6.08
CA VAL A 203 -12.37 -26.02 -4.83
C VAL A 203 -10.92 -25.65 -5.10
N SER A 204 -10.56 -24.38 -4.86
CA SER A 204 -9.18 -23.91 -4.97
C SER A 204 -8.57 -23.65 -3.60
N GLU A 205 -7.33 -24.09 -3.43
CA GLU A 205 -6.54 -23.81 -2.24
C GLU A 205 -6.06 -22.35 -2.25
N VAL A 206 -6.02 -21.72 -1.08
CA VAL A 206 -5.41 -20.39 -0.88
C VAL A 206 -3.95 -20.60 -0.52
N GLU A 207 -3.03 -20.30 -1.45
CA GLU A 207 -1.58 -20.49 -1.24
C GLU A 207 -0.96 -19.36 -0.39
N ALA A 208 -1.37 -18.12 -0.66
CA ALA A 208 -0.90 -16.96 0.07
C ALA A 208 -1.43 -16.94 1.51
N GLY A 209 -0.68 -16.31 2.40
CA GLY A 209 -1.08 -16.18 3.80
C GLY A 209 -0.49 -14.96 4.46
N ASN A 210 -1.16 -14.52 5.51
CA ASN A 210 -0.59 -13.58 6.45
C ASN A 210 0.30 -14.33 7.44
N PHE A 211 1.26 -13.67 8.04
CA PHE A 211 2.21 -14.30 8.95
C PHE A 211 2.66 -13.35 10.06
N MET A 212 3.22 -13.92 11.09
CA MET A 212 4.10 -13.22 12.01
C MET A 212 5.33 -14.07 12.34
N VAL A 213 6.43 -13.42 12.62
CA VAL A 213 7.62 -14.01 13.23
C VAL A 213 8.17 -13.01 14.25
N SER A 214 8.57 -13.50 15.40
CA SER A 214 9.16 -12.68 16.45
C SER A 214 10.44 -13.33 16.95
N VAL A 215 11.48 -12.52 17.13
CA VAL A 215 12.78 -12.98 17.58
C VAL A 215 13.35 -12.06 18.66
N ASN A 216 14.26 -12.59 19.48
CA ASN A 216 15.09 -11.77 20.37
C ASN A 216 16.32 -11.21 19.62
N LYS A 217 17.17 -10.47 20.31
CA LYS A 217 18.39 -9.86 19.75
C LYS A 217 19.36 -10.85 19.10
N ASN A 218 19.32 -12.12 19.51
CA ASN A 218 20.21 -13.18 19.00
C ASN A 218 19.59 -13.94 17.81
N GLY A 219 18.37 -13.58 17.39
CA GLY A 219 17.65 -14.28 16.32
C GLY A 219 16.91 -15.54 16.77
N GLU A 220 16.80 -15.78 18.08
CA GLU A 220 16.04 -16.90 18.60
C GLU A 220 14.54 -16.62 18.50
N LYS A 221 13.80 -17.51 17.83
CA LYS A 221 12.35 -17.36 17.63
C LYS A 221 11.60 -17.51 18.96
N LEU A 222 10.73 -16.57 19.24
CA LEU A 222 9.88 -16.56 20.42
C LEU A 222 8.64 -17.44 20.22
N PRO A 223 8.11 -18.07 21.27
CA PRO A 223 6.82 -18.74 21.22
C PRO A 223 5.70 -17.75 20.88
N ILE A 224 4.69 -18.22 20.13
CA ILE A 224 3.55 -17.39 19.69
C ILE A 224 2.27 -17.97 20.23
N ILE A 225 1.39 -17.11 20.76
CA ILE A 225 0.01 -17.44 21.08
C ILE A 225 -0.88 -16.92 19.95
N ALA A 226 -1.51 -17.85 19.23
CA ALA A 226 -2.49 -17.58 18.17
C ALA A 226 -3.95 -17.76 18.64
N ASP A 227 -4.16 -18.43 19.77
CA ASP A 227 -5.47 -18.63 20.37
C ASP A 227 -5.79 -17.50 21.37
N PRO A 228 -6.71 -16.58 21.06
CA PRO A 228 -7.03 -15.46 21.94
C PRO A 228 -7.60 -15.89 23.30
N GLU A 229 -8.25 -17.08 23.40
CA GLU A 229 -8.81 -17.56 24.68
C GLU A 229 -7.71 -17.89 25.70
N LEU A 230 -6.49 -18.21 25.25
CA LEU A 230 -5.34 -18.42 26.14
C LEU A 230 -4.85 -17.11 26.79
N ILE A 231 -5.26 -15.97 26.31
CA ILE A 231 -4.89 -14.67 26.86
C ILE A 231 -6.07 -14.05 27.59
N PHE A 232 -7.20 -13.94 26.90
CA PHE A 232 -8.37 -13.15 27.33
C PHE A 232 -9.44 -13.98 28.09
N ASP A 233 -9.39 -15.32 27.99
CA ASP A 233 -10.35 -16.25 28.63
C ASP A 233 -11.81 -15.84 28.32
N TYR A 234 -12.62 -15.56 29.33
CA TYR A 234 -14.03 -15.17 29.18
C TYR A 234 -14.22 -13.71 28.71
N ASP A 235 -13.17 -12.89 28.64
CA ASP A 235 -13.31 -11.50 28.18
C ASP A 235 -13.32 -11.44 26.64
N THR A 236 -14.50 -11.66 26.07
CA THR A 236 -14.73 -11.61 24.61
C THR A 236 -14.61 -10.19 24.03
N SER A 237 -14.52 -9.16 24.86
CA SER A 237 -14.21 -7.79 24.43
C SER A 237 -12.71 -7.58 24.15
N LEU A 238 -11.88 -8.55 24.51
CA LEU A 238 -10.42 -8.54 24.39
C LEU A 238 -9.76 -7.39 25.18
N ALA A 239 -10.47 -6.80 26.15
CA ALA A 239 -9.97 -5.67 26.92
C ALA A 239 -8.95 -6.10 27.98
N LYS A 240 -9.20 -7.22 28.66
CA LYS A 240 -8.39 -7.69 29.79
C LYS A 240 -7.74 -9.04 29.51
N PRO A 241 -6.41 -9.17 29.58
CA PRO A 241 -5.72 -10.45 29.39
C PRO A 241 -5.81 -11.31 30.67
N VAL A 242 -7.01 -11.88 30.93
CA VAL A 242 -7.40 -12.51 32.20
C VAL A 242 -6.47 -13.64 32.59
N LYS A 243 -6.14 -14.54 31.66
CA LYS A 243 -5.21 -15.66 31.96
C LYS A 243 -3.78 -15.19 32.15
N PHE A 244 -3.34 -14.18 31.42
CA PHE A 244 -2.00 -13.61 31.61
C PHE A 244 -1.81 -13.01 33.00
N PHE A 245 -2.85 -12.49 33.65
CA PHE A 245 -2.75 -12.03 35.04
C PHE A 245 -2.39 -13.15 36.02
N GLN A 246 -2.82 -14.37 35.74
CA GLN A 246 -2.80 -15.49 36.67
C GLN A 246 -1.71 -16.53 36.40
N THR A 247 -1.19 -16.56 35.15
CA THR A 247 -0.30 -17.60 34.65
C THR A 247 0.98 -16.99 34.07
N GLU A 248 2.11 -17.67 34.25
CA GLU A 248 3.38 -17.30 33.64
C GLU A 248 3.29 -17.37 32.12
N VAL A 249 3.89 -16.41 31.41
CA VAL A 249 3.71 -16.23 29.96
C VAL A 249 4.18 -17.46 29.15
N LEU A 250 5.29 -18.08 29.52
CA LEU A 250 5.80 -19.27 28.82
C LEU A 250 4.94 -20.52 29.09
N ALA A 251 4.29 -20.59 30.25
CA ALA A 251 3.34 -21.66 30.56
C ALA A 251 2.08 -21.52 29.69
N LEU A 252 1.57 -20.29 29.50
CA LEU A 252 0.45 -20.04 28.57
C LEU A 252 0.81 -20.45 27.14
N ALA A 253 2.01 -20.10 26.67
CA ALA A 253 2.47 -20.43 25.32
C ALA A 253 2.64 -21.95 25.09
N ALA A 254 2.80 -22.72 26.15
CA ALA A 254 2.92 -24.17 26.10
C ALA A 254 1.57 -24.92 26.15
N GLU A 255 0.46 -24.21 26.42
CA GLU A 255 -0.88 -24.81 26.40
C GLU A 255 -1.30 -25.18 24.97
N HIS A 256 -2.26 -26.11 24.87
CA HIS A 256 -2.85 -26.45 23.58
C HIS A 256 -3.66 -25.27 23.01
N GLN A 257 -3.38 -24.90 21.78
CA GLN A 257 -4.00 -23.75 21.09
C GLN A 257 -5.07 -24.20 20.10
N LEU A 258 -6.22 -23.55 20.11
CA LEU A 258 -7.24 -23.71 19.08
C LEU A 258 -6.88 -22.80 17.88
N CYS A 259 -6.28 -23.41 16.84
CA CYS A 259 -5.79 -22.70 15.67
C CYS A 259 -6.75 -22.74 14.45
N ALA A 260 -8.04 -22.97 14.67
CA ALA A 260 -9.05 -23.02 13.62
C ALA A 260 -10.43 -22.59 14.13
N ASN A 261 -11.30 -22.18 13.19
CA ASN A 261 -12.70 -21.83 13.43
C ASN A 261 -12.95 -20.61 14.31
N GLN A 262 -11.96 -19.71 14.42
CA GLN A 262 -12.08 -18.43 15.14
C GLN A 262 -11.14 -17.38 14.52
N VAL A 263 -11.34 -16.10 14.86
CA VAL A 263 -10.37 -15.05 14.53
C VAL A 263 -9.15 -15.25 15.41
N PRO A 264 -7.97 -15.55 14.85
CA PRO A 264 -6.78 -15.80 15.64
C PRO A 264 -6.13 -14.52 16.15
N ALA A 265 -5.35 -14.65 17.21
CA ALA A 265 -4.44 -13.63 17.71
C ALA A 265 -3.01 -13.83 17.17
N GLY A 266 -2.14 -12.87 17.46
CA GLY A 266 -0.70 -13.00 17.17
C GLY A 266 0.10 -12.30 18.25
N PHE A 267 0.47 -13.05 19.33
CA PHE A 267 1.28 -12.52 20.43
C PHE A 267 2.56 -13.33 20.64
N ALA A 268 3.69 -12.65 20.66
CA ALA A 268 4.98 -13.20 21.04
C ALA A 268 5.12 -13.22 22.58
N CYS A 269 5.72 -14.29 23.09
CA CYS A 269 5.92 -14.53 24.52
C CYS A 269 7.40 -14.53 24.88
N ALA A 270 7.78 -13.83 25.94
CA ALA A 270 9.13 -13.86 26.51
C ALA A 270 9.08 -13.70 28.04
N HIS A 271 10.08 -14.28 28.70
CA HIS A 271 10.35 -14.07 30.11
C HIS A 271 11.84 -13.77 30.26
N GLU A 272 12.18 -12.63 30.88
CA GLU A 272 13.57 -12.14 30.93
C GLU A 272 13.91 -11.43 32.24
N GLU A 273 15.12 -11.65 32.72
CA GLU A 273 15.76 -10.83 33.75
C GLU A 273 16.49 -9.63 33.12
N ILE A 274 15.85 -8.46 33.08
CA ILE A 274 16.37 -7.27 32.41
C ILE A 274 17.32 -6.49 33.33
N THR A 275 18.60 -6.39 32.95
CA THR A 275 19.57 -5.49 33.59
C THR A 275 19.54 -4.10 32.96
N ASP A 276 19.72 -4.02 31.65
CA ASP A 276 19.72 -2.75 30.88
C ASP A 276 18.49 -2.65 30.00
N SER A 277 18.35 -3.53 28.99
CA SER A 277 17.20 -3.56 28.09
C SER A 277 16.97 -4.95 27.48
N TYR A 278 15.73 -5.19 27.09
CA TYR A 278 15.32 -6.33 26.30
C TYR A 278 14.56 -5.85 25.06
N THR A 279 14.84 -6.43 23.89
CA THR A 279 14.21 -6.04 22.64
C THR A 279 13.61 -7.25 21.93
N ILE A 280 12.36 -7.11 21.51
CA ILE A 280 11.64 -8.04 20.62
C ILE A 280 11.56 -7.40 19.24
N TYR A 281 11.96 -8.16 18.23
CA TYR A 281 11.80 -7.82 16.83
C TYR A 281 10.71 -8.69 16.23
N SER A 282 9.64 -8.09 15.75
CA SER A 282 8.52 -8.78 15.14
C SER A 282 8.30 -8.30 13.71
N VAL A 283 7.96 -9.21 12.81
CA VAL A 283 7.49 -8.90 11.46
C VAL A 283 6.11 -9.49 11.29
N TYR A 284 5.15 -8.65 10.98
CA TYR A 284 3.79 -9.01 10.61
C TYR A 284 3.60 -8.72 9.13
N GLY A 285 3.14 -9.69 8.35
CA GLY A 285 3.13 -9.47 6.93
C GLY A 285 2.29 -10.46 6.13
N GLN A 286 2.48 -10.39 4.81
CA GLN A 286 1.83 -11.25 3.83
C GLN A 286 2.88 -11.85 2.89
N ALA A 287 2.78 -13.15 2.64
CA ALA A 287 3.63 -13.87 1.71
C ALA A 287 2.78 -14.61 0.65
N GLY A 288 3.29 -14.66 -0.58
CA GLY A 288 2.63 -15.35 -1.70
C GLY A 288 2.58 -16.87 -1.53
N THR A 289 3.49 -17.44 -0.74
CA THR A 289 3.51 -18.86 -0.38
C THR A 289 4.07 -19.06 1.02
N LYS A 290 3.67 -20.14 1.67
CA LYS A 290 4.21 -20.52 2.99
C LYS A 290 5.72 -20.79 2.94
N GLU A 291 6.22 -21.38 1.85
CA GLU A 291 7.64 -21.65 1.69
C GLU A 291 8.48 -20.38 1.60
N LEU A 292 7.98 -19.34 0.91
CA LEU A 292 8.64 -18.03 0.87
C LEU A 292 8.78 -17.44 2.27
N PHE A 293 7.71 -17.51 3.08
CA PHE A 293 7.74 -17.08 4.48
C PHE A 293 8.75 -17.89 5.31
N HIS A 294 8.75 -19.21 5.21
CA HIS A 294 9.70 -20.06 5.95
C HIS A 294 11.16 -19.77 5.55
N THR A 295 11.42 -19.53 4.25
CA THR A 295 12.74 -19.14 3.77
C THR A 295 13.19 -17.83 4.39
N PHE A 296 12.34 -16.81 4.38
CA PHE A 296 12.59 -15.52 5.04
C PHE A 296 12.85 -15.67 6.53
N ALA A 297 11.97 -16.36 7.24
CA ALA A 297 12.03 -16.52 8.70
C ALA A 297 13.24 -17.34 9.19
N ASN A 298 13.88 -18.11 8.31
CA ASN A 298 15.08 -18.90 8.59
C ASN A 298 16.37 -18.26 8.05
N ALA A 299 16.30 -17.06 7.46
CA ALA A 299 17.46 -16.37 6.89
C ALA A 299 18.36 -15.65 7.92
N GLY A 300 18.14 -15.88 9.21
CA GLY A 300 18.96 -15.29 10.27
C GLY A 300 18.50 -13.89 10.68
N LEU A 301 17.25 -13.79 11.13
CA LEU A 301 16.65 -12.55 11.64
C LEU A 301 17.19 -12.25 13.05
N ASP A 302 18.21 -11.42 13.16
CA ASP A 302 18.79 -10.96 14.43
C ASP A 302 18.80 -9.42 14.52
N ALA A 303 19.33 -8.88 15.61
CA ALA A 303 19.41 -7.43 15.80
C ALA A 303 20.19 -6.73 14.68
N ALA A 304 21.23 -7.34 14.14
CA ALA A 304 22.03 -6.78 13.05
C ALA A 304 21.24 -6.75 11.73
N TYR A 305 20.43 -7.78 11.49
CA TYR A 305 19.52 -7.81 10.34
C TYR A 305 18.53 -6.64 10.40
N PHE A 306 17.84 -6.44 11.54
CA PHE A 306 16.85 -5.38 11.68
C PHE A 306 17.46 -3.98 11.65
N ALA A 307 18.67 -3.80 12.22
CA ALA A 307 19.41 -2.54 12.12
C ALA A 307 19.72 -2.20 10.66
N ARG A 308 20.23 -3.17 9.89
CA ARG A 308 20.49 -2.97 8.44
C ARG A 308 19.21 -2.66 7.67
N LYS A 309 18.10 -3.37 7.95
CA LYS A 309 16.80 -3.09 7.28
C LYS A 309 16.26 -1.71 7.62
N HIS A 310 16.48 -1.22 8.82
CA HIS A 310 16.12 0.15 9.18
C HIS A 310 17.00 1.18 8.44
N GLU A 311 18.30 0.93 8.33
CA GLU A 311 19.20 1.77 7.51
C GLU A 311 18.80 1.76 6.02
N GLU A 312 18.41 0.60 5.47
CA GLU A 312 17.88 0.49 4.09
C GLU A 312 16.58 1.29 3.92
N ASN A 313 15.66 1.25 4.89
CA ASN A 313 14.44 2.06 4.88
C ASN A 313 14.76 3.56 4.84
N ASP A 314 15.68 4.01 5.68
CA ASP A 314 16.11 5.41 5.71
C ASP A 314 16.81 5.83 4.40
N ALA A 315 17.64 4.95 3.84
CA ALA A 315 18.33 5.21 2.58
C ALA A 315 17.34 5.41 1.42
N ILE A 316 16.34 4.52 1.28
CA ILE A 316 15.31 4.60 0.23
C ILE A 316 14.53 5.91 0.33
N ILE A 317 14.07 6.26 1.53
CA ILE A 317 13.24 7.46 1.69
C ILE A 317 14.06 8.74 1.52
N ASN A 318 15.31 8.75 1.94
CA ASN A 318 16.20 9.89 1.75
C ASN A 318 16.58 10.06 0.28
N GLU A 319 16.85 8.99 -0.47
CA GLU A 319 17.11 9.05 -1.91
C GLU A 319 15.94 9.74 -2.65
N LEU A 320 14.70 9.35 -2.34
CA LEU A 320 13.52 9.99 -2.90
C LEU A 320 13.43 11.48 -2.50
N ALA A 321 13.55 11.77 -1.22
CA ALA A 321 13.41 13.13 -0.67
C ALA A 321 14.52 14.07 -1.13
N ASP A 322 15.72 13.56 -1.40
CA ASP A 322 16.87 14.35 -1.87
C ASP A 322 16.72 14.83 -3.31
N THR A 323 15.74 14.31 -4.08
CA THR A 323 15.38 14.85 -5.40
C THR A 323 15.09 16.35 -5.36
N ILE A 324 14.51 16.85 -4.27
CA ILE A 324 14.21 18.29 -4.08
C ILE A 324 14.87 18.86 -2.82
N ALA A 325 15.98 18.28 -2.36
CA ALA A 325 16.65 18.76 -1.17
C ALA A 325 17.01 20.25 -1.27
N THR A 326 16.62 21.01 -0.25
CA THR A 326 16.96 22.42 -0.11
C THR A 326 17.81 22.63 1.13
N THR A 327 18.62 23.70 1.13
CA THR A 327 19.37 24.16 2.31
C THR A 327 19.16 25.66 2.41
N THR A 328 18.20 26.06 3.22
CA THR A 328 17.83 27.47 3.42
C THR A 328 18.18 27.93 4.83
N ALA A 329 17.85 29.20 5.14
CA ALA A 329 17.98 29.73 6.50
C ALA A 329 16.91 29.15 7.46
N ASP A 330 15.89 28.47 6.94
CA ASP A 330 14.80 27.88 7.72
C ASP A 330 14.80 26.34 7.58
N PRO A 331 15.36 25.61 8.55
CA PRO A 331 15.39 24.15 8.50
C PRO A 331 13.98 23.50 8.57
N VAL A 332 12.96 24.22 9.06
CA VAL A 332 11.58 23.74 9.05
C VAL A 332 11.03 23.73 7.62
N PHE A 333 11.35 24.77 6.83
CA PHE A 333 11.01 24.81 5.42
C PHE A 333 11.71 23.69 4.63
N ASP A 334 12.99 23.43 4.90
CA ASP A 334 13.74 22.36 4.24
C ASP A 334 13.13 20.98 4.53
N ALA A 335 12.74 20.72 5.79
CA ALA A 335 12.04 19.50 6.17
C ALA A 335 10.64 19.40 5.53
N TYR A 336 9.91 20.51 5.46
CA TYR A 336 8.60 20.58 4.80
C TYR A 336 8.67 20.25 3.31
N CYS A 337 9.69 20.76 2.61
CA CYS A 337 9.90 20.43 1.19
C CYS A 337 10.04 18.93 0.97
N LYS A 338 10.89 18.25 1.76
CA LYS A 338 11.10 16.81 1.70
C LYS A 338 9.80 16.03 1.95
N GLN A 339 9.08 16.37 3.02
CA GLN A 339 7.82 15.71 3.38
C GLN A 339 6.74 15.91 2.30
N THR A 340 6.62 17.11 1.75
CA THR A 340 5.65 17.42 0.68
C THR A 340 5.99 16.65 -0.60
N TYR A 341 7.27 16.48 -0.91
CA TYR A 341 7.67 15.70 -2.07
C TYR A 341 7.34 14.22 -1.92
N ILE A 342 7.52 13.63 -0.74
CA ILE A 342 7.10 12.25 -0.48
C ILE A 342 5.58 12.09 -0.67
N ASP A 343 4.76 13.03 -0.21
CA ASP A 343 3.31 13.01 -0.49
C ASP A 343 3.02 13.11 -2.00
N ASN A 344 3.77 13.95 -2.73
CA ASN A 344 3.70 14.06 -4.18
C ASN A 344 4.04 12.71 -4.88
N VAL A 345 5.10 12.03 -4.44
CA VAL A 345 5.48 10.69 -4.93
C VAL A 345 4.38 9.66 -4.70
N LEU A 346 3.74 9.68 -3.54
CA LEU A 346 2.65 8.75 -3.23
C LEU A 346 1.40 8.98 -4.08
N ARG A 347 1.19 10.19 -4.60
CA ARG A 347 0.05 10.51 -5.48
C ARG A 347 0.39 10.34 -6.96
N GLY A 348 1.49 10.92 -7.41
CA GLY A 348 1.94 10.91 -8.81
C GLY A 348 2.77 9.68 -9.17
N GLY A 349 3.51 9.15 -8.22
CA GLY A 349 4.55 8.15 -8.41
C GLY A 349 5.93 8.79 -8.56
N TYR A 350 6.97 7.96 -8.46
CA TYR A 350 8.35 8.31 -8.75
C TYR A 350 8.76 7.71 -10.09
N PRO A 351 9.21 8.50 -11.07
CA PRO A 351 9.53 8.00 -12.40
C PRO A 351 10.84 7.21 -12.40
N VAL A 352 10.80 6.02 -12.99
CA VAL A 352 11.97 5.17 -13.23
C VAL A 352 12.04 4.75 -14.70
N LYS A 353 13.25 4.53 -15.20
CA LYS A 353 13.46 3.98 -16.54
C LYS A 353 13.46 2.46 -16.45
N LEU A 354 12.59 1.82 -17.22
CA LEU A 354 12.66 0.39 -17.46
C LEU A 354 13.39 0.08 -18.78
N PRO A 355 13.91 -1.13 -18.93
CA PRO A 355 14.45 -1.60 -20.21
C PRO A 355 13.41 -1.46 -21.34
N GLY A 356 13.87 -1.35 -22.59
CA GLY A 356 12.98 -1.07 -23.71
C GLY A 356 12.60 0.39 -23.89
N GLY A 357 13.12 1.30 -23.05
CA GLY A 357 12.86 2.73 -23.09
C GLY A 357 11.56 3.16 -22.41
N HIS A 358 10.92 2.26 -21.69
CA HIS A 358 9.70 2.55 -20.96
C HIS A 358 9.97 3.46 -19.75
N ILE A 359 8.99 4.34 -19.44
CA ILE A 359 8.95 5.14 -18.22
C ILE A 359 7.86 4.55 -17.33
N PHE A 360 8.22 4.26 -16.09
CA PHE A 360 7.31 3.66 -15.14
C PHE A 360 7.28 4.47 -13.85
N TYR A 361 6.10 4.62 -13.25
CA TYR A 361 5.92 5.39 -12.03
C TYR A 361 5.66 4.47 -10.85
N VAL A 362 6.69 4.26 -10.02
CA VAL A 362 6.59 3.45 -8.80
C VAL A 362 5.95 4.24 -7.66
N TYR A 363 5.36 3.56 -6.69
CA TYR A 363 4.79 4.05 -5.42
C TYR A 363 3.51 4.89 -5.54
N SER A 364 3.03 5.21 -6.75
CA SER A 364 1.75 5.92 -6.86
C SER A 364 0.60 5.09 -6.31
N ARG A 365 -0.31 5.74 -5.60
CA ARG A 365 -1.51 5.11 -5.07
C ARG A 365 -2.63 6.12 -4.87
N LYS A 366 -3.87 5.64 -4.87
CA LYS A 366 -5.01 6.47 -4.56
C LYS A 366 -4.99 6.85 -3.08
N HIS A 367 -4.97 8.15 -2.81
CA HIS A 367 -5.29 8.66 -1.50
C HIS A 367 -6.80 8.79 -1.35
N GLY A 368 -7.26 8.57 -0.15
CA GLY A 368 -8.66 8.71 0.12
C GLY A 368 -8.93 9.30 1.49
N ASP A 369 -10.20 9.59 1.77
CA ASP A 369 -10.64 10.10 3.05
C ASP A 369 -10.58 9.01 4.11
N VAL A 370 -9.74 9.17 5.11
CA VAL A 370 -9.56 8.19 6.20
C VAL A 370 -10.81 8.01 7.08
N GLU A 371 -11.78 8.92 6.97
CA GLU A 371 -13.06 8.86 7.68
C GLU A 371 -14.11 7.99 6.99
N ARG A 372 -13.82 7.44 5.80
CA ARG A 372 -14.82 6.75 4.99
C ARG A 372 -14.50 5.28 4.78
N ASP A 373 -15.48 4.43 5.01
CA ASP A 373 -15.39 2.98 4.77
C ASP A 373 -15.18 2.61 3.29
N TYR A 374 -15.73 3.39 2.37
CA TYR A 374 -15.65 3.11 0.93
C TYR A 374 -14.37 3.60 0.27
N ASN A 375 -13.44 4.08 1.04
CA ASN A 375 -12.23 4.66 0.52
C ASN A 375 -11.29 3.59 -0.02
N PHE A 376 -11.16 3.56 -1.34
CA PHE A 376 -10.32 2.59 -2.03
C PHE A 376 -8.95 3.19 -2.34
N PHE A 377 -8.05 3.13 -1.36
CA PHE A 377 -6.63 3.18 -1.67
C PHE A 377 -6.21 1.80 -2.19
N SER A 378 -5.25 1.75 -3.10
CA SER A 378 -4.74 0.50 -3.66
C SER A 378 -3.27 0.63 -4.00
N MET A 379 -2.49 -0.39 -3.66
CA MET A 379 -1.11 -0.59 -4.07
C MET A 379 -0.90 -2.08 -4.35
N LEU A 380 -0.14 -2.42 -5.38
CA LEU A 380 0.15 -3.83 -5.63
C LEU A 380 1.23 -4.34 -4.66
N PRO A 381 1.02 -5.49 -4.00
CA PRO A 381 2.01 -6.10 -3.10
C PRO A 381 3.07 -6.86 -3.89
N GLU A 382 3.85 -6.13 -4.68
CA GLU A 382 4.86 -6.68 -5.58
C GLU A 382 6.00 -5.68 -5.82
N TYR A 383 7.09 -6.13 -6.43
CA TYR A 383 8.17 -5.27 -6.90
C TYR A 383 7.65 -4.24 -7.90
N TYR A 384 8.33 -3.08 -8.03
CA TYR A 384 7.83 -1.99 -8.87
C TYR A 384 6.38 -1.63 -8.57
N SER A 385 6.00 -1.63 -7.29
CA SER A 385 4.62 -1.42 -6.87
C SER A 385 4.05 -0.12 -7.40
N GLN A 386 2.89 -0.22 -8.04
CA GLN A 386 2.09 0.89 -8.53
C GLN A 386 0.62 0.61 -8.20
N GLY A 387 -0.08 1.56 -7.61
CA GLY A 387 -1.51 1.49 -7.36
C GLY A 387 -2.32 2.24 -8.43
N ASN A 388 -3.63 2.25 -8.28
CA ASN A 388 -4.50 3.15 -9.01
C ASN A 388 -4.40 4.57 -8.43
N GLY A 389 -4.84 5.57 -9.21
CA GLY A 389 -4.88 6.95 -8.76
C GLY A 389 -6.07 7.71 -9.33
N ASN A 390 -6.52 8.77 -8.67
CA ASN A 390 -7.46 9.69 -9.27
C ASN A 390 -6.77 10.42 -10.42
N PHE A 391 -7.42 10.52 -11.57
CA PHE A 391 -6.86 11.18 -12.76
C PHE A 391 -6.30 12.57 -12.44
N ARG A 392 -7.07 13.38 -11.70
CA ARG A 392 -6.64 14.70 -11.23
C ARG A 392 -5.38 14.65 -10.39
N ASP A 393 -5.37 13.80 -9.35
CA ASP A 393 -4.28 13.76 -8.38
C ASP A 393 -2.98 13.27 -9.04
N VAL A 394 -3.05 12.23 -9.87
CA VAL A 394 -1.88 11.73 -10.60
C VAL A 394 -1.33 12.76 -11.56
N ASN A 395 -2.19 13.38 -12.38
CA ASN A 395 -1.81 14.41 -13.34
C ASN A 395 -1.16 15.62 -12.66
N GLN A 396 -1.85 16.17 -11.65
CA GLN A 396 -1.39 17.35 -10.91
C GLN A 396 -0.02 17.14 -10.24
N ASN A 397 0.24 15.93 -9.74
CA ASN A 397 1.49 15.63 -9.05
C ASN A 397 2.64 15.27 -10.03
N ARG A 398 2.34 14.85 -11.28
CA ARG A 398 3.35 14.57 -12.31
C ARG A 398 3.75 15.79 -13.14
N ARG A 399 2.98 16.88 -13.11
CA ARG A 399 3.23 18.07 -13.94
C ARG A 399 4.62 18.69 -13.74
N SER A 400 5.18 18.54 -12.55
CA SER A 400 6.49 19.11 -12.19
C SER A 400 7.67 18.16 -12.43
N ASP A 401 7.44 16.91 -12.83
CA ASP A 401 8.50 15.91 -12.96
C ASP A 401 9.55 16.29 -14.00
N ILE A 402 9.13 17.01 -15.03
CA ILE A 402 10.05 17.50 -16.06
C ILE A 402 11.19 18.36 -15.51
N TYR A 403 11.00 19.02 -14.36
CA TYR A 403 12.03 19.84 -13.71
C TYR A 403 13.03 19.01 -12.92
N PHE A 404 12.63 17.86 -12.39
CA PHE A 404 13.43 17.03 -11.49
C PHE A 404 13.94 15.76 -12.17
N ALA A 405 13.17 15.23 -13.13
CA ALA A 405 13.46 14.01 -13.87
C ALA A 405 13.26 14.26 -15.38
N ASN A 406 14.09 15.12 -15.97
CA ASN A 406 13.96 15.57 -17.36
C ASN A 406 13.89 14.44 -18.39
N PHE A 407 14.31 13.22 -18.01
CA PHE A 407 14.22 12.04 -18.88
C PHE A 407 12.77 11.60 -19.15
N VAL A 408 11.79 12.09 -18.38
CA VAL A 408 10.38 11.79 -18.65
C VAL A 408 9.91 12.45 -19.95
N GLY A 409 10.58 13.51 -20.40
CA GLY A 409 10.24 14.18 -21.66
C GLY A 409 8.75 14.54 -21.73
N ASP A 410 8.12 14.20 -22.83
CA ASP A 410 6.69 14.40 -23.09
C ASP A 410 5.80 13.20 -22.68
N TYR A 411 6.36 12.19 -22.01
CA TYR A 411 5.65 10.98 -21.64
C TYR A 411 4.34 11.25 -20.88
N ASN A 412 4.36 12.11 -19.87
CA ASN A 412 3.14 12.43 -19.12
C ASN A 412 2.08 13.13 -20.00
N ILE A 413 2.49 13.96 -20.95
CA ILE A 413 1.56 14.58 -21.91
C ILE A 413 0.90 13.46 -22.74
N LYS A 414 1.70 12.55 -23.30
CA LYS A 414 1.17 11.43 -24.11
C LYS A 414 0.19 10.58 -23.31
N VAL A 415 0.57 10.14 -22.10
CA VAL A 415 -0.30 9.32 -21.23
C VAL A 415 -1.65 9.99 -20.98
N PHE A 416 -1.68 11.23 -20.53
CA PHE A 416 -2.94 11.86 -20.15
C PHE A 416 -3.79 12.31 -21.33
N TYR A 417 -3.18 12.63 -22.47
CA TYR A 417 -3.93 12.97 -23.69
C TYR A 417 -4.39 11.72 -24.46
N ASP A 418 -3.64 10.61 -24.41
CA ASP A 418 -4.07 9.34 -25.00
C ASP A 418 -5.27 8.72 -24.27
N LEU A 419 -5.45 9.05 -23.00
CA LEU A 419 -6.61 8.65 -22.20
C LEU A 419 -7.90 9.42 -22.54
N LEU A 420 -7.84 10.47 -23.39
CA LEU A 420 -9.04 11.18 -23.83
C LEU A 420 -9.79 10.39 -24.90
N GLN A 421 -11.13 10.31 -24.77
CA GLN A 421 -12.03 9.80 -25.80
C GLN A 421 -12.26 10.81 -26.92
N LEU A 422 -12.81 10.36 -28.06
CA LEU A 422 -13.19 11.23 -29.18
C LEU A 422 -14.28 12.28 -28.86
N ASP A 423 -15.05 12.07 -27.81
CA ASP A 423 -16.03 13.04 -27.33
C ASP A 423 -15.42 14.02 -26.30
N GLY A 424 -14.10 13.95 -26.07
CA GLY A 424 -13.35 14.77 -25.11
C GLY A 424 -13.45 14.30 -23.67
N TYR A 425 -14.13 13.19 -23.40
CA TYR A 425 -14.26 12.65 -22.05
C TYR A 425 -12.93 12.09 -21.56
N ASN A 426 -12.53 12.46 -20.36
CA ASN A 426 -11.37 11.95 -19.67
C ASN A 426 -11.77 11.02 -18.51
N PRO A 427 -10.93 10.04 -18.13
CA PRO A 427 -11.25 9.12 -17.06
C PRO A 427 -11.29 9.81 -15.68
N LEU A 428 -11.90 9.14 -14.70
CA LEU A 428 -11.84 9.53 -13.30
C LEU A 428 -10.64 8.91 -12.59
N GLN A 429 -10.21 7.72 -13.02
CA GLN A 429 -9.08 7.00 -12.43
C GLN A 429 -8.10 6.55 -13.50
N VAL A 430 -6.82 6.65 -13.19
CA VAL A 430 -5.73 5.97 -13.89
C VAL A 430 -5.46 4.68 -13.13
N LYS A 431 -5.40 3.56 -13.85
CA LYS A 431 -5.05 2.25 -13.28
C LYS A 431 -3.57 1.96 -13.45
N GLN A 432 -3.15 0.84 -12.88
CA GLN A 432 -1.80 0.33 -13.06
C GLN A 432 -1.48 0.15 -14.54
N ILE A 433 -0.28 0.57 -14.92
CA ILE A 433 0.27 0.30 -16.25
C ILE A 433 0.61 -1.18 -16.33
N THR A 434 0.24 -1.80 -17.43
CA THR A 434 0.58 -3.19 -17.72
C THR A 434 1.34 -3.30 -19.02
N TYR A 435 1.98 -4.43 -19.23
CA TYR A 435 2.79 -4.72 -20.42
C TYR A 435 2.28 -5.98 -21.10
N SER A 436 2.39 -6.03 -22.41
CA SER A 436 2.10 -7.22 -23.21
C SER A 436 3.35 -7.61 -23.99
N LEU A 437 3.81 -8.84 -23.84
CA LEU A 437 4.91 -9.36 -24.63
C LEU A 437 4.49 -9.45 -26.10
N LYS A 438 5.36 -9.00 -27.00
CA LYS A 438 5.14 -9.14 -28.46
C LYS A 438 5.14 -10.62 -28.83
N PRO A 439 4.13 -11.12 -29.58
CA PRO A 439 4.01 -12.55 -29.88
C PRO A 439 5.25 -13.14 -30.57
N GLU A 440 5.92 -12.37 -31.40
CA GLU A 440 7.13 -12.79 -32.11
C GLU A 440 8.33 -13.00 -31.18
N ALA A 441 8.35 -12.40 -30.00
CA ALA A 441 9.45 -12.53 -29.03
C ALA A 441 9.25 -13.68 -28.02
N GLU A 442 8.07 -14.27 -27.96
CA GLU A 442 7.77 -15.30 -26.95
C GLU A 442 8.74 -16.48 -26.98
N ALA A 443 9.07 -16.96 -28.16
CA ALA A 443 9.99 -18.09 -28.32
C ALA A 443 11.43 -17.76 -27.88
N GLU A 444 11.89 -16.53 -28.13
CA GLU A 444 13.19 -16.04 -27.67
C GLU A 444 13.20 -15.92 -26.13
N VAL A 445 12.23 -15.24 -25.55
CA VAL A 445 12.12 -15.05 -24.10
C VAL A 445 12.07 -16.40 -23.38
N LEU A 446 11.24 -17.34 -23.85
CA LEU A 446 11.13 -18.66 -23.23
C LEU A 446 12.38 -19.54 -23.41
N SER A 447 13.28 -19.22 -24.33
CA SER A 447 14.56 -19.93 -24.47
C SER A 447 15.48 -19.79 -23.25
N TYR A 448 15.27 -18.77 -22.43
CA TYR A 448 15.99 -18.57 -21.17
C TYR A 448 15.40 -19.34 -19.97
N VAL A 449 14.28 -20.06 -20.15
CA VAL A 449 13.59 -20.79 -19.09
C VAL A 449 13.88 -22.27 -19.18
N THR A 450 14.37 -22.89 -18.11
CA THR A 450 14.69 -24.33 -18.05
C THR A 450 13.61 -25.16 -17.38
N GLU A 451 12.94 -24.62 -16.36
CA GLU A 451 11.86 -25.31 -15.65
C GLU A 451 10.64 -24.39 -15.44
N ASN A 452 9.46 -24.98 -15.40
CA ASN A 452 8.17 -24.31 -15.18
C ASN A 452 7.82 -23.22 -16.22
N ALA A 453 8.25 -23.42 -17.48
CA ALA A 453 8.02 -22.46 -18.58
C ALA A 453 6.52 -22.15 -18.82
N ASP A 454 5.62 -23.08 -18.52
CA ASP A 454 4.17 -22.90 -18.69
C ASP A 454 3.61 -21.81 -17.77
N VAL A 455 4.23 -21.56 -16.62
CA VAL A 455 3.89 -20.44 -15.73
C VAL A 455 4.04 -19.11 -16.46
N LEU A 456 5.17 -18.90 -17.15
CA LEU A 456 5.43 -17.66 -17.89
C LEU A 456 4.62 -17.58 -19.19
N LYS A 457 4.37 -18.70 -19.89
CA LYS A 457 3.44 -18.70 -21.04
C LYS A 457 2.04 -18.23 -20.64
N ASN A 458 1.53 -18.71 -19.49
CA ASN A 458 0.25 -18.28 -18.96
C ASN A 458 0.24 -16.80 -18.54
N LEU A 459 1.37 -16.29 -18.02
CA LEU A 459 1.54 -14.89 -17.72
C LEU A 459 1.50 -14.03 -18.98
N PHE A 460 2.28 -14.39 -20.00
CA PHE A 460 2.42 -13.64 -21.24
C PHE A 460 1.19 -13.69 -22.16
N ALA A 461 0.29 -14.64 -21.94
CA ALA A 461 -1.02 -14.70 -22.61
C ALA A 461 -1.94 -13.53 -22.24
N LYS A 462 -1.60 -12.74 -21.21
CA LYS A 462 -2.38 -11.60 -20.71
C LYS A 462 -1.44 -10.43 -20.40
N PRO A 463 -1.94 -9.19 -20.34
CA PRO A 463 -1.16 -8.08 -19.82
C PRO A 463 -0.68 -8.35 -18.38
N PHE A 464 0.55 -7.99 -18.08
CA PHE A 464 1.20 -8.22 -16.79
C PHE A 464 1.88 -6.95 -16.28
N THR A 465 2.10 -6.87 -14.95
CA THR A 465 2.91 -5.81 -14.32
C THR A 465 4.35 -6.28 -14.18
N PRO A 466 5.34 -5.36 -14.08
CA PRO A 466 6.72 -5.71 -13.82
C PRO A 466 6.89 -6.61 -12.59
N GLY A 467 6.23 -6.27 -11.48
CA GLY A 467 6.32 -7.04 -10.25
C GLY A 467 5.68 -8.41 -10.33
N LYS A 468 4.58 -8.56 -11.10
CA LYS A 468 3.96 -9.86 -11.31
C LYS A 468 4.87 -10.85 -12.04
N LEU A 469 5.72 -10.36 -12.95
CA LEU A 469 6.73 -11.20 -13.62
C LEU A 469 7.70 -11.79 -12.58
N TYR A 470 8.28 -10.93 -11.71
CA TYR A 470 9.15 -11.40 -10.62
C TYR A 470 8.42 -12.35 -9.69
N ALA A 471 7.19 -12.00 -9.28
CA ALA A 471 6.39 -12.83 -8.38
C ALA A 471 6.12 -14.23 -8.93
N GLN A 472 5.86 -14.37 -10.25
CA GLN A 472 5.71 -15.70 -10.86
C GLN A 472 7.03 -16.47 -10.85
N ILE A 473 8.16 -15.82 -11.11
CA ILE A 473 9.48 -16.46 -11.10
C ILE A 473 9.76 -17.06 -9.72
N TYR A 474 9.72 -16.27 -8.66
CA TYR A 474 10.12 -16.77 -7.34
C TYR A 474 9.05 -17.62 -6.63
N ASN A 475 7.74 -17.30 -6.74
CA ASN A 475 6.69 -18.09 -6.08
C ASN A 475 6.43 -19.44 -6.76
N LYS A 476 6.65 -19.54 -8.08
CA LYS A 476 6.40 -20.75 -8.86
C LYS A 476 7.68 -21.46 -9.28
N LYS A 477 8.83 -21.04 -8.70
CA LYS A 477 10.15 -21.67 -8.92
C LYS A 477 10.48 -21.83 -10.41
N VAL A 478 10.33 -20.76 -11.16
CA VAL A 478 10.75 -20.75 -12.57
C VAL A 478 12.26 -20.65 -12.61
N GLU A 479 12.91 -21.68 -13.20
CA GLU A 479 14.36 -21.72 -13.32
C GLU A 479 14.82 -21.03 -14.60
N LEU A 480 15.78 -20.11 -14.47
CA LEU A 480 16.32 -19.29 -15.54
C LEU A 480 17.78 -19.62 -15.83
N THR A 481 18.21 -19.50 -17.10
CA THR A 481 19.62 -19.63 -17.51
C THR A 481 20.42 -18.36 -17.27
N ILE A 482 19.78 -17.24 -16.96
CA ILE A 482 20.36 -15.93 -16.69
C ILE A 482 19.79 -15.34 -15.41
N GLU A 483 20.41 -14.31 -14.89
CA GLU A 483 19.96 -13.56 -13.69
C GLU A 483 18.55 -13.01 -13.88
N GLU A 484 17.74 -12.97 -12.81
CA GLU A 484 16.35 -12.47 -12.84
C GLU A 484 16.24 -11.08 -13.48
N ASP A 485 17.13 -10.13 -13.12
CA ASP A 485 17.10 -8.76 -13.64
C ASP A 485 17.48 -8.70 -15.13
N LYS A 486 18.37 -9.58 -15.60
CA LYS A 486 18.68 -9.69 -17.03
C LYS A 486 17.51 -10.28 -17.81
N PHE A 487 16.84 -11.28 -17.23
CA PHE A 487 15.63 -11.84 -17.83
C PHE A 487 14.52 -10.79 -17.90
N PHE A 488 14.30 -10.05 -16.83
CA PHE A 488 13.38 -8.91 -16.79
C PHE A 488 13.67 -7.90 -17.91
N ALA A 489 14.95 -7.54 -18.10
CA ALA A 489 15.35 -6.62 -19.16
C ALA A 489 14.96 -7.14 -20.55
N VAL A 490 15.25 -8.41 -20.85
CA VAL A 490 14.87 -9.04 -22.13
C VAL A 490 13.34 -9.00 -22.33
N VAL A 491 12.56 -9.34 -21.31
CA VAL A 491 11.09 -9.30 -21.39
C VAL A 491 10.58 -7.88 -21.67
N MET A 492 11.10 -6.88 -20.96
CA MET A 492 10.65 -5.49 -21.10
C MET A 492 11.03 -4.88 -22.46
N GLU A 493 12.21 -5.18 -23.01
CA GLU A 493 12.65 -4.73 -24.35
C GLU A 493 11.71 -5.23 -25.45
N HIS A 494 11.09 -6.38 -25.24
CA HIS A 494 10.15 -6.99 -26.18
C HIS A 494 8.66 -6.76 -25.82
N SER A 495 8.38 -5.90 -24.86
CA SER A 495 7.02 -5.63 -24.40
C SER A 495 6.46 -4.30 -24.93
N VAL A 496 5.15 -4.20 -24.94
CA VAL A 496 4.39 -2.98 -25.27
C VAL A 496 3.62 -2.54 -24.04
N GLU A 497 3.66 -1.24 -23.76
CA GLU A 497 2.92 -0.63 -22.67
C GLU A 497 1.42 -0.56 -22.95
N ASN A 498 0.59 -0.84 -21.94
CA ASN A 498 -0.86 -0.69 -22.00
C ASN A 498 -1.31 0.31 -20.95
N LEU A 499 -1.93 1.39 -21.41
CA LEU A 499 -2.60 2.35 -20.54
C LEU A 499 -3.96 1.79 -20.11
N ASN A 500 -4.28 1.94 -18.82
CA ASN A 500 -5.53 1.47 -18.24
C ASN A 500 -6.19 2.59 -17.44
N ALA A 501 -7.51 2.73 -17.55
CA ALA A 501 -8.28 3.78 -16.89
C ALA A 501 -9.71 3.34 -16.59
N ASP A 502 -10.36 4.01 -15.60
CA ASP A 502 -11.78 3.89 -15.34
C ASP A 502 -12.49 5.22 -15.61
N PHE A 503 -13.57 5.12 -16.37
CA PHE A 503 -14.49 6.21 -16.65
C PHE A 503 -15.71 6.07 -15.73
N GLY A 504 -15.82 6.97 -14.76
CA GLY A 504 -16.91 6.95 -13.78
C GLY A 504 -18.15 7.74 -14.21
N GLU A 505 -19.03 7.94 -13.27
CA GLU A 505 -20.26 8.70 -13.42
C GLU A 505 -20.01 10.21 -13.44
N GLY A 506 -19.91 10.82 -14.58
CA GLY A 506 -19.81 12.26 -14.72
C GLY A 506 -18.49 12.77 -15.26
N TYR A 507 -18.52 14.02 -15.66
CA TYR A 507 -17.39 14.73 -16.25
C TYR A 507 -16.93 15.86 -15.33
N TRP A 508 -15.61 15.90 -15.06
CA TRP A 508 -14.98 16.92 -14.22
C TRP A 508 -14.24 17.93 -15.08
N SER A 509 -14.77 19.13 -15.18
CA SER A 509 -14.24 20.17 -16.08
C SER A 509 -12.88 20.73 -15.68
N ASP A 510 -12.48 20.59 -14.41
CA ASP A 510 -11.16 21.02 -13.90
C ASP A 510 -10.00 20.15 -14.40
N HIS A 511 -10.25 18.89 -14.81
CA HIS A 511 -9.25 18.02 -15.41
C HIS A 511 -8.58 18.64 -16.66
N TRP A 512 -9.31 19.49 -17.37
CA TRP A 512 -8.77 20.24 -18.49
C TRP A 512 -7.58 21.13 -18.09
N THR A 513 -7.66 21.79 -16.94
CA THR A 513 -6.58 22.64 -16.42
C THR A 513 -5.33 21.85 -16.13
N TYR A 514 -5.47 20.68 -15.48
CA TYR A 514 -4.34 19.83 -15.15
C TYR A 514 -3.64 19.26 -16.39
N ASN A 515 -4.40 18.88 -17.42
CA ASN A 515 -3.82 18.47 -18.69
C ASN A 515 -3.02 19.61 -19.34
N LEU A 516 -3.53 20.85 -19.28
CA LEU A 516 -2.83 22.02 -19.80
C LEU A 516 -1.54 22.32 -19.01
N ASP A 517 -1.58 22.18 -17.68
CA ASP A 517 -0.40 22.37 -16.81
C ASP A 517 0.77 21.46 -17.22
N LEU A 518 0.51 20.24 -17.71
CA LEU A 518 1.57 19.34 -18.21
C LEU A 518 2.26 19.94 -19.46
N VAL A 519 1.47 20.50 -20.37
CA VAL A 519 1.99 21.13 -21.61
C VAL A 519 2.79 22.38 -21.26
N ASP A 520 2.24 23.25 -20.39
CA ASP A 520 2.90 24.47 -19.96
C ASP A 520 4.23 24.17 -19.22
N ALA A 521 4.24 23.18 -18.34
CA ALA A 521 5.46 22.76 -17.63
C ALA A 521 6.52 22.24 -18.62
N TYR A 522 6.14 21.40 -19.57
CA TYR A 522 7.06 20.89 -20.59
C TYR A 522 7.63 22.01 -21.46
N LEU A 523 6.77 22.88 -21.99
CA LEU A 523 7.18 24.00 -22.85
C LEU A 523 7.98 25.08 -22.12
N SER A 524 7.86 25.18 -20.80
CA SER A 524 8.74 26.05 -20.01
C SER A 524 10.20 25.58 -20.01
N VAL A 525 10.43 24.29 -20.22
CA VAL A 525 11.77 23.67 -20.33
C VAL A 525 12.23 23.55 -21.79
N TYR A 526 11.32 23.22 -22.71
CA TYR A 526 11.58 22.97 -24.12
C TYR A 526 10.71 23.84 -25.04
N PRO A 527 10.85 25.17 -25.00
CA PRO A 527 10.00 26.06 -25.79
C PRO A 527 10.13 25.87 -27.30
N GLU A 528 11.27 25.37 -27.77
CA GLU A 528 11.52 25.07 -29.19
C GLU A 528 10.68 23.89 -29.72
N ARG A 529 10.07 23.11 -28.82
CA ARG A 529 9.24 21.95 -29.19
C ARG A 529 7.78 22.34 -29.46
N GLU A 530 7.37 23.56 -29.21
CA GLU A 530 5.96 24.00 -29.24
C GLU A 530 5.29 23.64 -30.58
N GLU A 531 5.86 24.10 -31.70
CA GLU A 531 5.28 23.88 -33.03
C GLU A 531 5.22 22.40 -33.41
N THR A 532 6.33 21.69 -33.20
CA THR A 532 6.45 20.24 -33.50
C THR A 532 5.45 19.43 -32.68
N MET A 533 5.38 19.66 -31.38
CA MET A 533 4.50 18.92 -30.48
C MET A 533 3.02 19.20 -30.75
N LEU A 534 2.66 20.47 -31.06
CA LEU A 534 1.28 20.83 -31.31
C LEU A 534 0.75 20.32 -32.65
N TYR A 535 1.57 20.32 -33.72
CA TYR A 535 1.07 20.14 -35.08
C TYR A 535 1.70 19.00 -35.87
N ASP A 536 2.99 18.70 -35.68
CA ASP A 536 3.71 17.75 -36.53
C ASP A 536 3.63 16.31 -35.99
N GLU A 537 3.71 16.14 -34.68
CA GLU A 537 3.55 14.83 -34.03
C GLU A 537 2.08 14.38 -34.10
N LYS A 538 1.84 13.28 -34.82
CA LYS A 538 0.48 12.74 -35.07
C LYS A 538 0.30 11.35 -34.50
N ASP A 539 0.86 11.11 -33.34
CA ASP A 539 0.90 9.83 -32.64
C ASP A 539 0.01 9.75 -31.41
N TYR A 540 -0.76 10.82 -31.12
CA TYR A 540 -1.74 10.83 -30.02
C TYR A 540 -2.93 9.96 -30.36
N THR A 541 -3.16 8.90 -29.55
CA THR A 541 -4.26 7.96 -29.67
C THR A 541 -5.52 8.44 -28.94
N TYR A 542 -6.61 7.71 -29.03
CA TYR A 542 -7.86 7.99 -28.32
C TYR A 542 -8.30 6.76 -27.56
N TYR A 543 -8.52 6.91 -26.25
CA TYR A 543 -9.05 5.84 -25.43
C TYR A 543 -10.50 5.52 -25.81
N GLU A 544 -10.92 4.29 -25.62
CA GLU A 544 -12.30 3.89 -25.83
C GLU A 544 -12.86 3.15 -24.61
N SER A 545 -13.88 3.74 -23.98
CA SER A 545 -14.64 3.12 -22.89
C SER A 545 -16.09 2.93 -23.30
N LYS A 546 -16.87 2.25 -22.45
CA LYS A 546 -18.32 2.10 -22.65
C LYS A 546 -19.13 3.38 -22.40
N ALA A 547 -18.54 4.35 -21.69
CA ALA A 547 -19.21 5.61 -21.39
C ALA A 547 -19.08 6.63 -22.52
N THR A 548 -20.13 7.41 -22.75
CA THR A 548 -20.15 8.59 -23.64
C THR A 548 -20.72 9.79 -22.93
N VAL A 549 -20.19 10.98 -23.24
CA VAL A 549 -20.78 12.23 -22.73
C VAL A 549 -22.10 12.50 -23.43
N LEU A 550 -23.16 12.70 -22.66
CA LEU A 550 -24.47 13.04 -23.20
C LEU A 550 -24.49 14.47 -23.77
N PRO A 551 -25.18 14.71 -24.88
CA PRO A 551 -25.44 16.08 -25.34
C PRO A 551 -26.14 16.89 -24.25
N ARG A 552 -25.79 18.19 -24.14
CA ARG A 552 -26.32 19.12 -23.11
C ARG A 552 -27.81 19.01 -22.88
N VAL A 553 -28.60 18.95 -23.95
CA VAL A 553 -30.08 18.86 -23.89
C VAL A 553 -30.61 17.61 -23.19
N LYS A 554 -29.80 16.56 -23.04
CA LYS A 554 -30.13 15.31 -22.37
C LYS A 554 -29.61 15.22 -20.92
N ARG A 555 -28.76 16.17 -20.51
CA ARG A 555 -28.17 16.19 -19.16
C ARG A 555 -29.14 16.76 -18.12
N TYR A 556 -30.19 17.45 -18.52
CA TYR A 556 -31.08 18.17 -17.63
C TYR A 556 -32.51 17.71 -17.76
N VAL A 557 -33.22 17.71 -16.65
CA VAL A 557 -34.67 17.50 -16.58
C VAL A 557 -35.36 18.71 -15.93
N LYS A 558 -36.53 19.08 -16.43
CA LYS A 558 -37.37 20.08 -15.80
C LYS A 558 -38.26 19.41 -14.77
N THR A 559 -38.22 19.89 -13.56
CA THR A 559 -39.06 19.44 -12.44
C THR A 559 -39.93 20.59 -11.95
N ASP A 560 -40.85 20.30 -11.02
CA ASP A 560 -41.66 21.31 -10.31
C ASP A 560 -40.79 22.26 -9.46
N LYS A 561 -39.57 21.83 -9.09
CA LYS A 561 -38.57 22.61 -8.33
C LYS A 561 -37.52 23.29 -9.23
N GLY A 562 -37.76 23.38 -10.55
CA GLY A 562 -36.86 23.95 -11.54
C GLY A 562 -36.08 22.91 -12.32
N VAL A 563 -35.05 23.37 -13.03
CA VAL A 563 -34.17 22.50 -13.81
C VAL A 563 -33.20 21.78 -12.87
N ARG A 564 -33.03 20.48 -13.10
CA ARG A 564 -32.06 19.65 -12.36
C ARG A 564 -31.20 18.89 -13.36
N GLN A 565 -29.92 18.72 -13.00
CA GLN A 565 -29.04 17.78 -13.70
C GLN A 565 -29.55 16.36 -13.43
N TYR A 566 -29.58 15.54 -14.46
CA TYR A 566 -30.04 14.15 -14.37
C TYR A 566 -28.86 13.18 -14.57
N HIS A 567 -28.29 13.20 -15.78
CA HIS A 567 -27.09 12.42 -16.12
C HIS A 567 -26.15 13.24 -16.98
N SER A 568 -24.85 13.00 -16.88
CA SER A 568 -23.85 13.60 -17.76
C SER A 568 -23.27 12.60 -18.75
N ILE A 569 -23.41 11.31 -18.49
CA ILE A 569 -22.88 10.22 -19.31
C ILE A 569 -23.95 9.16 -19.58
N ASP A 570 -23.73 8.39 -20.64
CA ASP A 570 -24.52 7.24 -21.06
C ASP A 570 -23.58 6.03 -21.19
N GLU A 571 -23.83 4.99 -20.42
CA GLU A 571 -23.05 3.74 -20.43
C GLU A 571 -23.72 2.64 -21.28
N GLU A 572 -25.01 2.76 -21.58
CA GLU A 572 -25.78 1.68 -22.23
C GLU A 572 -25.46 1.54 -23.73
N LYS A 573 -25.11 2.66 -24.39
CA LYS A 573 -24.93 2.68 -25.84
C LYS A 573 -23.68 1.97 -26.36
N LYS A 574 -22.74 1.65 -25.50
CA LYS A 574 -21.46 1.03 -25.88
C LYS A 574 -21.24 -0.35 -25.24
N ALA A 575 -22.30 -1.09 -24.94
CA ALA A 575 -22.24 -2.40 -24.30
C ALA A 575 -21.37 -3.44 -25.04
N GLU A 576 -21.14 -3.25 -26.35
CA GLU A 576 -20.38 -4.16 -27.22
C GLU A 576 -18.92 -3.72 -27.46
N VAL A 577 -18.48 -2.62 -26.85
CA VAL A 577 -17.14 -2.08 -27.09
C VAL A 577 -16.11 -2.86 -26.28
N ILE A 578 -15.01 -3.25 -26.95
CA ILE A 578 -13.82 -3.77 -26.28
C ILE A 578 -13.13 -2.61 -25.58
N PHE A 579 -13.19 -2.62 -24.23
CA PHE A 579 -12.54 -1.61 -23.39
C PHE A 579 -11.02 -1.71 -23.44
N ASP A 580 -10.35 -0.64 -23.01
CA ASP A 580 -8.91 -0.55 -22.79
C ASP A 580 -8.05 -0.63 -24.07
N LYS A 581 -8.62 -0.27 -25.20
CA LYS A 581 -7.88 -0.21 -26.48
C LYS A 581 -8.00 1.13 -27.14
N ALA A 582 -6.92 1.51 -27.82
CA ALA A 582 -6.94 2.67 -28.69
C ALA A 582 -8.01 2.49 -29.81
N ARG A 583 -8.79 3.54 -30.04
CA ARG A 583 -9.84 3.52 -31.04
C ARG A 583 -9.30 3.37 -32.44
N THR A 584 -9.85 2.43 -33.18
CA THR A 584 -9.57 2.27 -34.61
C THR A 584 -10.51 3.11 -35.47
N ALA A 585 -10.04 3.53 -36.65
CA ALA A 585 -10.85 4.26 -37.62
C ALA A 585 -12.07 3.41 -38.04
N TYR A 586 -13.28 3.92 -37.82
CA TYR A 586 -14.54 3.23 -38.11
C TYR A 586 -14.69 1.83 -37.48
N GLY A 587 -13.96 1.58 -36.38
CA GLY A 587 -13.97 0.29 -35.69
C GLY A 587 -13.23 -0.84 -36.44
N LYS A 588 -12.49 -0.51 -37.48
CA LYS A 588 -11.70 -1.46 -38.29
C LYS A 588 -10.43 -0.78 -38.79
N GLY A 589 -9.34 -1.54 -38.89
CA GLY A 589 -8.07 -1.08 -39.47
C GLY A 589 -7.11 -0.50 -38.44
N ASP A 590 -6.32 0.49 -38.86
CA ASP A 590 -5.27 1.09 -38.04
C ASP A 590 -5.84 1.95 -36.90
N VAL A 591 -5.06 2.09 -35.83
CA VAL A 591 -5.41 2.96 -34.69
C VAL A 591 -5.55 4.40 -35.19
N TYR A 592 -6.64 5.07 -34.79
CA TYR A 592 -6.86 6.47 -35.12
C TYR A 592 -5.96 7.36 -34.26
N THR A 593 -5.19 8.22 -34.92
CA THR A 593 -4.27 9.16 -34.27
C THR A 593 -4.50 10.60 -34.70
N SER A 594 -4.07 11.54 -33.87
CA SER A 594 -4.09 12.97 -34.16
C SER A 594 -2.90 13.68 -33.54
N ASN A 595 -2.81 15.00 -33.70
CA ASN A 595 -1.83 15.84 -33.02
C ASN A 595 -2.42 16.46 -31.72
N LEU A 596 -1.55 17.04 -30.91
CA LEU A 596 -1.92 17.64 -29.63
C LEU A 596 -2.90 18.83 -29.79
N ALA A 597 -2.74 19.66 -30.83
CA ALA A 597 -3.66 20.76 -31.10
C ALA A 597 -5.10 20.27 -31.28
N THR A 598 -5.29 19.14 -31.97
CA THR A 598 -6.62 18.52 -32.13
C THR A 598 -7.19 18.07 -30.77
N LYS A 599 -6.36 17.50 -29.90
CA LYS A 599 -6.76 17.11 -28.54
C LYS A 599 -7.18 18.32 -27.70
N LEU A 600 -6.41 19.41 -27.75
CA LEU A 600 -6.73 20.65 -27.04
C LEU A 600 -8.04 21.27 -27.51
N VAL A 601 -8.29 21.32 -28.83
CA VAL A 601 -9.56 21.81 -29.39
C VAL A 601 -10.72 20.95 -28.93
N LEU A 602 -10.56 19.64 -28.94
CA LEU A 602 -11.59 18.70 -28.46
C LEU A 602 -11.95 18.94 -26.99
N MET A 603 -10.95 19.08 -26.13
CA MET A 603 -11.13 19.39 -24.71
C MET A 603 -11.80 20.76 -24.50
N CYS A 604 -11.40 21.77 -25.24
CA CYS A 604 -12.03 23.09 -25.20
C CYS A 604 -13.51 23.03 -25.59
N THR A 605 -13.85 22.28 -26.63
CA THR A 605 -15.23 22.11 -27.08
C THR A 605 -16.08 21.46 -26.00
N LEU A 606 -15.61 20.36 -25.41
CA LEU A 606 -16.34 19.69 -24.34
C LEU A 606 -16.48 20.57 -23.10
N LYS A 607 -15.41 21.30 -22.72
CA LYS A 607 -15.46 22.21 -21.57
C LYS A 607 -16.46 23.35 -21.82
N PHE A 608 -16.50 23.90 -23.01
CA PHE A 608 -17.47 24.94 -23.38
C PHE A 608 -18.92 24.42 -23.25
N ASP A 609 -19.20 23.22 -23.76
CA ASP A 609 -20.51 22.57 -23.62
C ASP A 609 -20.86 22.23 -22.16
N ALA A 610 -19.86 22.07 -21.30
CA ALA A 610 -20.01 21.69 -19.89
C ALA A 610 -19.95 22.88 -18.92
N LEU A 611 -19.91 24.13 -19.41
CA LEU A 611 -19.75 25.33 -18.56
C LEU A 611 -20.80 25.48 -17.45
N ASP A 612 -21.99 24.89 -17.62
CA ASP A 612 -23.05 24.89 -16.59
C ASP A 612 -22.79 23.89 -15.47
N MET A 613 -21.82 23.01 -15.65
CA MET A 613 -21.42 21.99 -14.67
C MET A 613 -20.22 22.44 -13.85
N LEU A 614 -19.97 23.74 -13.76
CA LEU A 614 -18.97 24.28 -12.86
C LEU A 614 -19.28 23.76 -11.47
N SER A 615 -18.42 22.94 -11.07
CA SER A 615 -18.30 22.15 -9.86
C SER A 615 -19.02 22.79 -8.67
N LEU A 616 -19.92 22.05 -8.07
CA LEU A 616 -20.50 22.33 -6.75
C LEU A 616 -19.46 22.51 -5.64
N ILE A 617 -18.18 22.26 -5.92
CA ILE A 617 -17.04 22.48 -5.01
C ILE A 617 -16.71 23.98 -4.87
N HIS A 618 -17.16 24.82 -5.79
CA HIS A 618 -16.89 26.26 -5.79
C HIS A 618 -18.10 27.16 -5.51
N ILE A 619 -19.21 26.59 -5.02
CA ILE A 619 -20.37 27.37 -4.56
C ILE A 619 -20.46 27.29 -3.04
#